data_76285d8ad719ba9c12058c882522a9cf
#
_entry.id   76285d8ad719ba9c12058c882522a9cf
#
_cell.length_a   1.000
_cell.length_b   1.000
_cell.length_c   1.000
_cell.angle_alpha   90.00
_cell.angle_beta   90.00
_cell.angle_gamma   90.00
#
_symmetry.space_group_name_H-M   'P 1'
#
loop_
_entity.id
_entity.type
_entity.pdbx_description
1 polymer ?
#
loop_
_entity_poly.entity_id
_entity_poly.type
_entity_poly.pdbx_seq_one_letter_code
_entity_poly.pdbx_strand_id
1 'polypeptide(L)'
;MLPLTSLWCVGFVLQGRLSSAPHPGLRGASHTSVLMSTTDPEEIVRGWLQAVRLEEEIVRVAIAAGREAADVVVARLGADVLKTKASRGDLLTAADAEVQDLIERHVADAFPSHTFLGEESVAAGAVASAAALGATLDTAGEYLWIVDPIDGTTNFVQSLPLVGISIGVAKREASGWELCAGVIVDPFRGEVFAARRGAGATLNGEPICVGSEELGDAVVATGFAPTQESLQPMLRGMATVGRKARTLRMLGSAAIMLAWVACGRLSAYFEADLNSWDSAAGVLLVRESGGTVTSLDGTHHRIETRTLIASNQECWSELQGTLEAAGVAGLDTVLEEG
;
A
#
# COMPACT_ATOMS: atom_id res chain seq x y z
N MET A 1 32.26 19.27 11.65
CA MET A 1 32.46 18.60 10.39
C MET A 1 31.39 17.53 10.29
N LEU A 2 30.29 17.82 9.61
CA LEU A 2 29.20 16.89 9.32
C LEU A 2 29.40 16.39 7.87
N PRO A 3 29.22 15.13 7.55
CA PRO A 3 29.41 14.62 6.19
C PRO A 3 28.23 14.99 5.29
N LEU A 4 28.56 15.52 4.12
CA LEU A 4 27.71 15.81 2.98
C LEU A 4 27.24 14.49 2.33
N THR A 5 26.05 14.00 2.66
CA THR A 5 25.39 12.88 1.97
C THR A 5 23.88 13.08 1.73
N SER A 6 23.43 14.32 1.55
CA SER A 6 22.01 14.63 1.32
C SER A 6 21.72 15.37 0.02
N LEU A 7 22.32 14.96 -1.11
CA LEU A 7 22.17 15.66 -2.41
C LEU A 7 21.83 14.75 -3.61
N TRP A 8 21.14 13.61 -3.41
CA TRP A 8 20.81 12.69 -4.52
C TRP A 8 19.31 12.45 -4.76
N CYS A 9 18.41 13.11 -4.07
CA CYS A 9 16.96 12.95 -4.29
C CYS A 9 16.29 14.04 -5.14
N VAL A 10 17.02 14.95 -5.76
CA VAL A 10 16.43 15.97 -6.66
C VAL A 10 17.18 15.99 -7.96
N GLY A 11 16.69 15.29 -8.97
CA GLY A 11 17.26 15.46 -10.32
C GLY A 11 17.02 14.34 -11.32
N PHE A 12 15.78 13.94 -11.59
CA PHE A 12 15.47 13.19 -12.80
C PHE A 12 14.09 13.57 -13.35
N VAL A 13 13.97 14.76 -13.88
CA VAL A 13 12.91 15.11 -14.86
C VAL A 13 13.50 16.05 -15.90
N LEU A 14 13.32 15.70 -17.18
CA LEU A 14 13.61 16.45 -18.40
C LEU A 14 15.00 16.25 -19.04
N GLN A 15 15.12 15.20 -19.86
CA GLN A 15 15.79 15.28 -21.15
C GLN A 15 15.44 14.07 -22.05
N GLY A 16 14.27 14.08 -22.67
CA GLY A 16 13.93 13.25 -23.83
C GLY A 16 14.21 14.04 -25.10
N ARG A 17 15.38 13.86 -25.76
CA ARG A 17 15.66 14.38 -27.09
C ARG A 17 14.89 13.61 -28.14
N LEU A 18 14.03 14.28 -28.86
CA LEU A 18 13.50 13.84 -30.16
C LEU A 18 14.63 13.74 -31.20
N SER A 19 14.92 12.52 -31.64
CA SER A 19 15.73 12.27 -32.81
C SER A 19 14.84 11.83 -33.96
N SER A 20 14.67 12.66 -34.94
CA SER A 20 13.98 12.36 -36.21
C SER A 20 14.96 11.78 -37.21
N ALA A 21 14.72 10.60 -37.75
CA ALA A 21 15.28 10.12 -38.99
C ALA A 21 14.17 9.56 -39.89
N PRO A 22 14.13 9.91 -41.18
CA PRO A 22 13.08 9.49 -42.09
C PRO A 22 13.41 8.15 -42.77
N HIS A 23 12.44 7.25 -42.88
CA HIS A 23 12.47 6.14 -43.84
C HIS A 23 11.42 6.35 -44.93
N PRO A 24 11.74 6.04 -46.19
CA PRO A 24 10.84 6.27 -47.32
C PRO A 24 10.00 5.02 -47.68
N GLY A 25 8.77 5.27 -48.07
CA GLY A 25 8.06 4.53 -49.07
C GLY A 25 7.15 3.40 -48.61
N LEU A 26 5.83 3.71 -48.60
CA LEU A 26 4.81 2.80 -49.14
C LEU A 26 3.55 3.64 -49.46
N ARG A 27 3.13 3.59 -50.72
CA ARG A 27 1.93 4.26 -51.22
C ARG A 27 0.69 3.38 -51.00
N GLY A 28 -0.38 4.03 -50.59
CA GLY A 28 -1.76 3.63 -50.93
C GLY A 28 -2.50 2.86 -49.85
N ALA A 29 -3.33 3.54 -49.07
CA ALA A 29 -4.63 3.08 -48.61
C ALA A 29 -5.48 4.25 -48.10
N SER A 30 -6.72 4.24 -48.52
CA SER A 30 -7.88 5.10 -48.32
C SER A 30 -7.95 5.93 -47.03
N HIS A 31 -8.41 7.17 -47.23
CA HIS A 31 -8.87 8.10 -46.19
C HIS A 31 -9.96 7.47 -45.32
N THR A 32 -9.57 7.10 -44.10
CA THR A 32 -10.50 7.04 -42.97
C THR A 32 -10.08 8.20 -42.06
N SER A 33 -10.85 9.27 -42.06
CA SER A 33 -10.67 10.42 -41.16
C SER A 33 -10.85 9.95 -39.71
N VAL A 34 -9.74 9.65 -39.03
CA VAL A 34 -9.70 9.59 -37.55
C VAL A 34 -9.82 11.05 -37.12
N LEU A 35 -10.97 11.38 -36.56
CA LEU A 35 -11.18 12.62 -35.79
C LEU A 35 -10.15 12.60 -34.65
N MET A 36 -9.01 13.23 -34.86
CA MET A 36 -8.13 13.64 -33.78
C MET A 36 -8.89 14.70 -33.00
N SER A 37 -9.37 14.39 -31.82
CA SER A 37 -9.77 15.37 -30.82
C SER A 37 -8.55 16.25 -30.57
N THR A 38 -8.54 17.46 -31.13
CA THR A 38 -7.54 18.50 -30.82
C THR A 38 -7.88 19.04 -29.43
N THR A 39 -7.40 18.36 -28.39
CA THR A 39 -7.47 18.91 -27.03
C THR A 39 -6.48 20.06 -26.94
N ASP A 40 -6.98 21.26 -26.68
CA ASP A 40 -6.15 22.47 -26.50
C ASP A 40 -5.07 22.19 -25.43
N PRO A 41 -3.77 22.46 -25.72
CA PRO A 41 -2.70 22.29 -24.73
C PRO A 41 -2.97 23.01 -23.40
N GLU A 42 -3.64 24.16 -23.41
CA GLU A 42 -4.00 24.88 -22.19
C GLU A 42 -5.11 24.12 -21.40
N GLU A 43 -6.00 23.45 -22.08
CA GLU A 43 -7.05 22.63 -21.45
C GLU A 43 -6.45 21.35 -20.81
N ILE A 44 -5.46 20.74 -21.48
CA ILE A 44 -4.70 19.61 -20.93
C ILE A 44 -3.96 20.03 -19.65
N VAL A 45 -3.22 21.14 -19.69
CA VAL A 45 -2.48 21.67 -18.52
C VAL A 45 -3.43 22.04 -17.39
N ARG A 46 -4.57 22.65 -17.69
CA ARG A 46 -5.58 22.99 -16.67
C ARG A 46 -6.16 21.74 -16.01
N GLY A 47 -6.50 20.72 -16.80
CA GLY A 47 -7.00 19.43 -16.29
C GLY A 47 -5.96 18.74 -15.41
N TRP A 48 -4.69 18.73 -15.80
CA TRP A 48 -3.61 18.17 -15.00
C TRP A 48 -3.42 18.91 -13.67
N LEU A 49 -3.41 20.24 -13.67
CA LEU A 49 -3.30 21.05 -12.45
C LEU A 49 -4.49 20.83 -11.50
N GLN A 50 -5.68 20.64 -12.05
CA GLN A 50 -6.87 20.33 -11.26
C GLN A 50 -6.76 18.95 -10.61
N ALA A 51 -6.30 17.94 -11.34
CA ALA A 51 -6.08 16.59 -10.81
C ALA A 51 -5.04 16.57 -9.68
N VAL A 52 -3.90 17.28 -9.85
CA VAL A 52 -2.86 17.41 -8.82
C VAL A 52 -3.42 18.03 -7.54
N ARG A 53 -4.21 19.11 -7.65
CA ARG A 53 -4.83 19.77 -6.49
C ARG A 53 -5.82 18.86 -5.77
N LEU A 54 -6.58 18.06 -6.51
CA LEU A 54 -7.53 17.12 -5.94
C LEU A 54 -6.82 16.01 -5.16
N GLU A 55 -5.73 15.45 -5.70
CA GLU A 55 -4.96 14.43 -4.99
C GLU A 55 -4.24 15.01 -3.75
N GLU A 56 -3.81 16.26 -3.77
CA GLU A 56 -3.30 16.96 -2.57
C GLU A 56 -4.39 17.11 -1.49
N GLU A 57 -5.60 17.45 -1.91
CA GLU A 57 -6.74 17.55 -1.01
C GLU A 57 -7.15 16.18 -0.43
N ILE A 58 -7.09 15.11 -1.23
CA ILE A 58 -7.31 13.72 -0.78
C ILE A 58 -6.32 13.37 0.35
N VAL A 59 -5.02 13.61 0.16
CA VAL A 59 -4.01 13.35 1.19
C VAL A 59 -4.28 14.18 2.45
N ARG A 60 -4.66 15.45 2.29
CA ARG A 60 -4.96 16.34 3.43
C ARG A 60 -6.15 15.82 4.25
N VAL A 61 -7.22 15.37 3.60
CA VAL A 61 -8.40 14.78 4.26
C VAL A 61 -8.04 13.46 4.94
N ALA A 62 -7.27 12.59 4.27
CA ALA A 62 -6.81 11.33 4.86
C ALA A 62 -5.96 11.56 6.13
N ILE A 63 -5.04 12.54 6.11
CA ILE A 63 -4.24 12.91 7.28
C ILE A 63 -5.13 13.43 8.41
N ALA A 64 -6.11 14.29 8.11
CA ALA A 64 -7.01 14.86 9.12
C ALA A 64 -7.86 13.76 9.78
N ALA A 65 -8.48 12.89 8.96
CA ALA A 65 -9.27 11.76 9.43
C ALA A 65 -8.42 10.78 10.27
N GLY A 66 -7.24 10.40 9.77
CA GLY A 66 -6.34 9.47 10.46
C GLY A 66 -5.83 10.02 11.81
N ARG A 67 -5.58 11.32 11.93
CA ARG A 67 -5.18 11.95 13.21
C ARG A 67 -6.31 11.94 14.21
N GLU A 68 -7.54 12.29 13.81
CA GLU A 68 -8.69 12.24 14.70
C GLU A 68 -9.00 10.80 15.12
N ALA A 69 -8.90 9.85 14.19
CA ALA A 69 -9.03 8.43 14.47
C ALA A 69 -7.97 7.91 15.46
N ALA A 70 -6.73 8.43 15.40
CA ALA A 70 -5.66 8.06 16.32
C ALA A 70 -6.00 8.37 17.78
N ASP A 71 -6.71 9.47 18.06
CA ASP A 71 -7.14 9.82 19.42
C ASP A 71 -8.13 8.77 19.98
N VAL A 72 -9.02 8.24 19.12
CA VAL A 72 -9.94 7.16 19.48
C VAL A 72 -9.16 5.87 19.77
N VAL A 73 -8.21 5.50 18.89
CA VAL A 73 -7.39 4.29 19.05
C VAL A 73 -6.61 4.33 20.36
N VAL A 74 -5.95 5.45 20.67
CA VAL A 74 -5.19 5.61 21.92
C VAL A 74 -6.09 5.52 23.15
N ALA A 75 -7.28 6.12 23.09
CA ALA A 75 -8.22 6.11 24.21
C ALA A 75 -8.86 4.73 24.46
N ARG A 76 -8.88 3.86 23.44
CA ARG A 76 -9.56 2.56 23.48
C ARG A 76 -8.61 1.37 23.54
N LEU A 77 -7.30 1.57 23.64
CA LEU A 77 -6.31 0.46 23.68
C LEU A 77 -6.68 -0.57 24.76
N GLY A 78 -6.71 -1.85 24.36
CA GLY A 78 -7.12 -2.93 25.25
C GLY A 78 -8.63 -3.08 25.41
N ALA A 79 -9.43 -2.53 24.50
CA ALA A 79 -10.89 -2.68 24.50
C ALA A 79 -11.31 -4.17 24.37
N ASP A 80 -12.46 -4.47 24.95
CA ASP A 80 -13.03 -5.82 24.90
C ASP A 80 -13.41 -6.22 23.47
N VAL A 81 -13.14 -7.49 23.13
CA VAL A 81 -13.54 -8.10 21.86
C VAL A 81 -15.07 -8.24 21.81
N LEU A 82 -15.68 -7.64 20.80
CA LEU A 82 -17.12 -7.79 20.53
C LEU A 82 -17.41 -9.10 19.81
N LYS A 83 -16.52 -9.50 18.88
CA LYS A 83 -16.72 -10.66 18.01
C LYS A 83 -15.37 -11.22 17.53
N THR A 84 -15.27 -12.53 17.45
CA THR A 84 -14.24 -13.22 16.66
C THR A 84 -14.81 -13.44 15.26
N LYS A 85 -14.14 -12.92 14.23
CA LYS A 85 -14.57 -13.02 12.83
C LYS A 85 -14.31 -14.45 12.26
N ALA A 86 -13.53 -14.60 11.20
CA ALA A 86 -13.30 -15.89 10.53
C ALA A 86 -12.39 -16.84 11.29
N SER A 87 -11.47 -16.35 12.09
CA SER A 87 -10.48 -17.13 12.85
C SER A 87 -10.27 -16.59 14.26
N ARG A 88 -9.50 -17.34 15.08
CA ARG A 88 -9.14 -16.89 16.45
C ARG A 88 -8.30 -15.61 16.47
N GLY A 89 -7.59 -15.30 15.39
CA GLY A 89 -6.79 -14.09 15.24
C GLY A 89 -7.53 -12.93 14.58
N ASP A 90 -8.74 -13.17 14.07
CA ASP A 90 -9.55 -12.17 13.38
C ASP A 90 -10.61 -11.64 14.35
N LEU A 91 -10.31 -10.52 14.99
CA LEU A 91 -11.08 -9.94 16.08
C LEU A 91 -11.74 -8.63 15.63
N LEU A 92 -12.85 -8.29 16.27
CA LEU A 92 -13.57 -7.04 16.09
C LEU A 92 -13.82 -6.42 17.46
N THR A 93 -13.51 -5.16 17.60
CA THR A 93 -13.85 -4.35 18.77
C THR A 93 -14.81 -3.21 18.41
N ALA A 94 -15.38 -2.55 19.43
CA ALA A 94 -16.20 -1.35 19.19
C ALA A 94 -15.36 -0.18 18.62
N ALA A 95 -14.05 -0.20 18.85
CA ALA A 95 -13.15 0.84 18.37
C ALA A 95 -12.98 0.78 16.84
N ASP A 96 -12.91 -0.43 16.25
CA ASP A 96 -12.77 -0.60 14.79
C ASP A 96 -13.93 0.09 14.05
N ALA A 97 -15.18 -0.20 14.47
CA ALA A 97 -16.35 0.42 13.88
C ALA A 97 -16.39 1.95 14.12
N GLU A 98 -16.08 2.42 15.34
CA GLU A 98 -16.04 3.84 15.66
C GLU A 98 -15.03 4.61 14.81
N VAL A 99 -13.84 4.03 14.62
CA VAL A 99 -12.76 4.60 13.79
C VAL A 99 -13.15 4.59 12.31
N GLN A 100 -13.70 3.49 11.81
CA GLN A 100 -14.17 3.43 10.41
C GLN A 100 -15.24 4.47 10.12
N ASP A 101 -16.29 4.55 10.96
CA ASP A 101 -17.38 5.53 10.82
C ASP A 101 -16.85 6.99 10.85
N LEU A 102 -15.82 7.26 11.64
CA LEU A 102 -15.18 8.57 11.69
C LEU A 102 -14.48 8.89 10.37
N ILE A 103 -13.67 7.97 9.85
CA ILE A 103 -12.94 8.17 8.59
C ILE A 103 -13.93 8.31 7.43
N GLU A 104 -14.95 7.44 7.36
CA GLU A 104 -15.98 7.48 6.32
C GLU A 104 -16.73 8.82 6.30
N ARG A 105 -17.07 9.39 7.46
CA ARG A 105 -17.69 10.73 7.54
C ARG A 105 -16.78 11.82 6.96
N HIS A 106 -15.50 11.84 7.31
CA HIS A 106 -14.55 12.79 6.72
C HIS A 106 -14.50 12.70 5.19
N VAL A 107 -14.53 11.48 4.67
CA VAL A 107 -14.52 11.23 3.22
C VAL A 107 -15.84 11.69 2.58
N ALA A 108 -16.99 11.31 3.14
CA ALA A 108 -18.31 11.67 2.62
C ALA A 108 -18.55 13.18 2.62
N ASP A 109 -18.10 13.87 3.66
CA ASP A 109 -18.23 15.34 3.77
C ASP A 109 -17.38 16.08 2.74
N ALA A 110 -16.13 15.61 2.51
CA ALA A 110 -15.21 16.25 1.57
C ALA A 110 -15.43 15.80 0.11
N PHE A 111 -15.78 14.54 -0.09
CA PHE A 111 -15.87 13.89 -1.41
C PHE A 111 -17.10 13.00 -1.55
N PRO A 112 -18.32 13.56 -1.62
CA PRO A 112 -19.56 12.78 -1.61
C PRO A 112 -19.75 11.86 -2.84
N SER A 113 -18.94 12.02 -3.87
CA SER A 113 -18.94 11.15 -5.07
C SER A 113 -17.89 10.05 -5.05
N HIS A 114 -17.01 10.03 -4.05
CA HIS A 114 -16.01 8.98 -3.92
C HIS A 114 -16.63 7.72 -3.29
N THR A 115 -16.07 6.56 -3.63
CA THR A 115 -16.48 5.28 -3.05
C THR A 115 -15.59 4.96 -1.85
N PHE A 116 -16.17 4.33 -0.84
CA PHE A 116 -15.48 3.89 0.37
C PHE A 116 -15.58 2.38 0.54
N LEU A 117 -14.47 1.70 0.84
CA LEU A 117 -14.36 0.30 1.21
C LEU A 117 -13.56 0.21 2.50
N GLY A 118 -14.24 -0.03 3.61
CA GLY A 118 -13.62 -0.27 4.91
C GLY A 118 -13.70 -1.74 5.29
N GLU A 119 -12.69 -2.23 6.00
CA GLU A 119 -12.62 -3.62 6.47
C GLU A 119 -13.91 -4.05 7.19
N GLU A 120 -14.45 -3.20 8.07
CA GLU A 120 -15.60 -3.55 8.93
C GLU A 120 -16.93 -3.59 8.18
N SER A 121 -16.97 -3.12 6.94
CA SER A 121 -18.11 -3.23 6.03
C SER A 121 -18.15 -4.56 5.29
N VAL A 122 -17.11 -5.40 5.43
CA VAL A 122 -16.93 -6.64 4.68
C VAL A 122 -17.10 -7.85 5.61
N ALA A 123 -17.74 -8.90 5.08
CA ALA A 123 -17.79 -10.15 5.82
C ALA A 123 -16.39 -10.76 5.96
N ALA A 124 -16.16 -11.44 7.09
CA ALA A 124 -14.87 -12.03 7.39
C ALA A 124 -14.47 -13.16 6.43
N GLY A 125 -13.20 -13.23 6.12
CA GLY A 125 -12.55 -14.30 5.34
C GLY A 125 -12.13 -13.86 3.94
N ALA A 126 -11.10 -14.52 3.42
CA ALA A 126 -10.41 -14.19 2.18
C ALA A 126 -11.35 -14.09 0.96
N VAL A 127 -12.25 -15.09 0.80
CA VAL A 127 -13.22 -15.13 -0.31
C VAL A 127 -14.20 -13.95 -0.24
N ALA A 128 -14.69 -13.63 0.96
CA ALA A 128 -15.60 -12.49 1.14
C ALA A 128 -14.90 -11.16 0.87
N SER A 129 -13.67 -11.00 1.34
CA SER A 129 -12.84 -9.80 1.11
C SER A 129 -12.54 -9.60 -0.36
N ALA A 130 -12.12 -10.65 -1.08
CA ALA A 130 -11.86 -10.59 -2.52
C ALA A 130 -13.13 -10.27 -3.31
N ALA A 131 -14.27 -10.90 -2.98
CA ALA A 131 -15.55 -10.64 -3.65
C ALA A 131 -16.04 -9.20 -3.40
N ALA A 132 -15.90 -8.67 -2.18
CA ALA A 132 -16.27 -7.30 -1.85
C ALA A 132 -15.42 -6.28 -2.60
N LEU A 133 -14.09 -6.50 -2.64
CA LEU A 133 -13.19 -5.66 -3.43
C LEU A 133 -13.56 -5.67 -4.91
N GLY A 134 -13.71 -6.87 -5.53
CA GLY A 134 -14.08 -6.99 -6.95
C GLY A 134 -15.40 -6.28 -7.29
N ALA A 135 -16.46 -6.51 -6.50
CA ALA A 135 -17.74 -5.83 -6.68
C ALA A 135 -17.62 -4.30 -6.53
N THR A 136 -16.76 -3.84 -5.60
CA THR A 136 -16.52 -2.41 -5.41
C THR A 136 -15.74 -1.83 -6.59
N LEU A 137 -14.70 -2.51 -7.07
CA LEU A 137 -13.92 -2.07 -8.24
C LEU A 137 -14.78 -1.94 -9.50
N ASP A 138 -15.77 -2.82 -9.67
CA ASP A 138 -16.68 -2.78 -10.82
C ASP A 138 -17.62 -1.58 -10.76
N THR A 139 -18.13 -1.22 -9.57
CA THR A 139 -19.18 -0.23 -9.35
C THR A 139 -18.72 1.14 -8.89
N ALA A 140 -17.52 1.25 -8.31
CA ALA A 140 -16.98 2.49 -7.79
C ALA A 140 -16.85 3.57 -8.88
N GLY A 141 -16.91 4.83 -8.46
CA GLY A 141 -16.67 6.00 -9.30
C GLY A 141 -15.20 6.14 -9.71
N GLU A 142 -14.73 7.39 -9.82
CA GLU A 142 -13.34 7.67 -10.22
C GLU A 142 -12.33 7.39 -9.10
N TYR A 143 -12.72 7.56 -7.83
CA TYR A 143 -11.86 7.36 -6.66
C TYR A 143 -12.46 6.36 -5.67
N LEU A 144 -11.61 5.46 -5.16
CA LEU A 144 -11.94 4.46 -4.16
C LEU A 144 -11.01 4.60 -2.95
N TRP A 145 -11.59 4.83 -1.78
CA TRP A 145 -10.90 4.80 -0.49
C TRP A 145 -10.92 3.38 0.05
N ILE A 146 -9.77 2.88 0.47
CA ILE A 146 -9.55 1.52 0.97
C ILE A 146 -8.94 1.66 2.36
N VAL A 147 -9.70 1.29 3.39
CA VAL A 147 -9.39 1.65 4.78
C VAL A 147 -9.36 0.45 5.69
N ASP A 148 -8.28 0.34 6.45
CA ASP A 148 -8.22 -0.47 7.67
C ASP A 148 -8.23 0.47 8.87
N PRO A 149 -9.29 0.44 9.69
CA PRO A 149 -9.41 1.33 10.85
C PRO A 149 -8.40 1.02 11.96
N ILE A 150 -8.06 -0.26 12.18
CA ILE A 150 -7.10 -0.71 13.21
C ILE A 150 -6.33 -1.93 12.70
N ASP A 151 -5.35 -1.72 11.83
CA ASP A 151 -4.44 -2.80 11.41
C ASP A 151 -3.61 -3.28 12.60
N GLY A 152 -3.78 -4.54 12.94
CA GLY A 152 -3.21 -5.16 14.13
C GLY A 152 -4.19 -5.27 15.29
N THR A 153 -5.46 -5.60 15.05
CA THR A 153 -6.52 -5.76 16.07
C THR A 153 -6.12 -6.70 17.20
N THR A 154 -5.36 -7.77 16.91
CA THR A 154 -4.82 -8.66 17.96
C THR A 154 -3.89 -7.90 18.91
N ASN A 155 -2.99 -7.07 18.39
CA ASN A 155 -2.12 -6.22 19.21
C ASN A 155 -2.94 -5.25 20.03
N PHE A 156 -3.94 -4.61 19.40
CA PHE A 156 -4.81 -3.65 20.04
C PHE A 156 -5.53 -4.25 21.26
N VAL A 157 -6.16 -5.41 21.11
CA VAL A 157 -6.85 -6.13 22.19
C VAL A 157 -5.89 -6.54 23.30
N GLN A 158 -4.68 -6.95 22.97
CA GLN A 158 -3.65 -7.33 23.94
C GLN A 158 -2.88 -6.13 24.55
N SER A 159 -3.33 -4.90 24.27
CA SER A 159 -2.68 -3.66 24.73
C SER A 159 -1.23 -3.51 24.26
N LEU A 160 -0.87 -4.11 23.13
CA LEU A 160 0.42 -3.92 22.49
C LEU A 160 0.33 -2.68 21.58
N PRO A 161 1.16 -1.62 21.81
CA PRO A 161 1.08 -0.37 21.07
C PRO A 161 1.79 -0.47 19.70
N LEU A 162 1.38 -1.45 18.90
CA LEU A 162 1.88 -1.75 17.55
C LEU A 162 0.67 -1.97 16.65
N VAL A 163 -0.03 -0.90 16.34
CA VAL A 163 -1.18 -0.87 15.45
C VAL A 163 -1.08 0.34 14.54
N GLY A 164 -1.66 0.23 13.35
CA GLY A 164 -1.73 1.31 12.37
C GLY A 164 -3.16 1.62 11.97
N ILE A 165 -3.40 2.85 11.53
CA ILE A 165 -4.59 3.24 10.77
C ILE A 165 -4.15 3.36 9.32
N SER A 166 -4.71 2.58 8.41
CA SER A 166 -4.33 2.51 7.01
C SER A 166 -5.41 3.12 6.12
N ILE A 167 -5.06 4.14 5.33
CA ILE A 167 -5.97 4.83 4.41
C ILE A 167 -5.30 4.90 3.03
N GLY A 168 -5.66 3.97 2.15
CA GLY A 168 -5.25 3.98 0.75
C GLY A 168 -6.31 4.61 -0.14
N VAL A 169 -5.91 5.28 -1.21
CA VAL A 169 -6.84 5.78 -2.22
C VAL A 169 -6.37 5.38 -3.60
N ALA A 170 -7.26 4.72 -4.33
CA ALA A 170 -7.04 4.34 -5.72
C ALA A 170 -7.88 5.21 -6.65
N LYS A 171 -7.33 5.47 -7.84
CA LYS A 171 -7.98 6.19 -8.93
C LYS A 171 -8.22 5.25 -10.10
N ARG A 172 -9.39 5.33 -10.71
CA ARG A 172 -9.70 4.60 -11.93
C ARG A 172 -9.03 5.28 -13.13
N GLU A 173 -8.20 4.57 -13.83
CA GLU A 173 -7.50 5.02 -15.05
C GLU A 173 -7.83 4.10 -16.24
N ALA A 174 -7.38 4.46 -17.43
CA ALA A 174 -7.59 3.63 -18.63
C ALA A 174 -6.87 2.27 -18.54
N SER A 175 -5.79 2.19 -17.76
CA SER A 175 -5.01 0.96 -17.48
C SER A 175 -5.61 0.09 -16.38
N GLY A 176 -6.59 0.58 -15.64
CA GLY A 176 -7.15 -0.06 -14.45
C GLY A 176 -7.09 0.85 -13.22
N TRP A 177 -7.15 0.26 -12.03
CA TRP A 177 -7.08 0.98 -10.78
C TRP A 177 -5.62 1.18 -10.35
N GLU A 178 -5.26 2.44 -10.04
CA GLU A 178 -3.91 2.81 -9.60
C GLU A 178 -3.95 3.57 -8.27
N LEU A 179 -3.07 3.21 -7.34
CA LEU A 179 -2.93 3.93 -6.08
C LEU A 179 -2.47 5.37 -6.32
N CYS A 180 -3.16 6.37 -5.78
CA CYS A 180 -2.84 7.78 -5.95
C CYS A 180 -2.51 8.51 -4.64
N ALA A 181 -3.02 8.02 -3.50
CA ALA A 181 -2.70 8.52 -2.17
C ALA A 181 -2.61 7.38 -1.15
N GLY A 182 -1.76 7.53 -0.14
CA GLY A 182 -1.64 6.58 0.96
C GLY A 182 -1.24 7.30 2.23
N VAL A 183 -1.96 7.04 3.32
CA VAL A 183 -1.67 7.57 4.65
C VAL A 183 -1.71 6.43 5.66
N ILE A 184 -0.65 6.33 6.48
CA ILE A 184 -0.62 5.42 7.64
C ILE A 184 -0.33 6.26 8.86
N VAL A 185 -1.15 6.08 9.91
CA VAL A 185 -0.95 6.73 11.19
C VAL A 185 -0.55 5.68 12.23
N ASP A 186 0.58 5.90 12.90
CA ASP A 186 0.96 5.20 14.12
C ASP A 186 0.49 6.03 15.33
N PRO A 187 -0.63 5.68 15.97
CA PRO A 187 -1.24 6.51 16.99
C PRO A 187 -0.39 6.61 18.26
N PHE A 188 0.40 5.57 18.57
CA PHE A 188 1.19 5.52 19.80
C PHE A 188 2.54 6.23 19.71
N ARG A 189 3.05 6.44 18.46
CA ARG A 189 4.26 7.23 18.22
C ARG A 189 3.95 8.65 17.76
N GLY A 190 2.67 8.95 17.46
CA GLY A 190 2.27 10.23 16.86
C GLY A 190 2.89 10.44 15.48
N GLU A 191 3.10 9.36 14.74
CA GLU A 191 3.73 9.35 13.42
C GLU A 191 2.68 9.27 12.33
N VAL A 192 2.76 10.18 11.36
CA VAL A 192 1.90 10.19 10.17
C VAL A 192 2.79 10.02 8.94
N PHE A 193 2.65 8.89 8.30
CA PHE A 193 3.28 8.59 7.01
C PHE A 193 2.29 8.94 5.91
N ALA A 194 2.71 9.70 4.92
CA ALA A 194 1.85 10.11 3.82
C ALA A 194 2.60 10.07 2.49
N ALA A 195 1.94 9.58 1.45
CA ALA A 195 2.44 9.59 0.08
C ALA A 195 1.35 10.05 -0.89
N ARG A 196 1.78 10.73 -1.94
CA ARG A 196 0.99 11.00 -3.14
C ARG A 196 1.80 10.54 -4.35
N ARG A 197 1.15 9.84 -5.27
CA ARG A 197 1.80 9.31 -6.47
C ARG A 197 2.56 10.40 -7.23
N GLY A 198 3.85 10.14 -7.49
CA GLY A 198 4.77 11.05 -8.17
C GLY A 198 5.22 12.26 -7.35
N ALA A 199 4.95 12.28 -6.04
CA ALA A 199 5.34 13.39 -5.16
C ALA A 199 6.25 12.96 -4.00
N GLY A 200 6.57 11.67 -3.89
CA GLY A 200 7.35 11.11 -2.80
C GLY A 200 6.51 10.81 -1.56
N ALA A 201 7.20 10.31 -0.52
CA ALA A 201 6.61 9.98 0.76
C ALA A 201 7.22 10.84 1.88
N THR A 202 6.43 11.06 2.94
CA THR A 202 6.83 11.86 4.11
C THR A 202 6.47 11.17 5.41
N LEU A 203 7.25 11.45 6.48
CA LEU A 203 6.94 11.18 7.87
C LEU A 203 6.77 12.52 8.60
N ASN A 204 5.57 12.78 9.11
CA ASN A 204 5.23 14.06 9.76
C ASN A 204 5.58 15.30 8.90
N GLY A 205 5.45 15.16 7.57
CA GLY A 205 5.75 16.23 6.61
C GLY A 205 7.21 16.30 6.13
N GLU A 206 8.13 15.57 6.76
CA GLU A 206 9.53 15.50 6.32
C GLU A 206 9.72 14.34 5.32
N PRO A 207 10.44 14.56 4.20
CA PRO A 207 10.68 13.51 3.21
C PRO A 207 11.39 12.29 3.78
N ILE A 208 10.97 11.10 3.34
CA ILE A 208 11.57 9.82 3.73
C ILE A 208 12.02 9.03 2.51
N CYS A 209 12.94 8.09 2.72
CA CYS A 209 13.36 7.11 1.73
C CYS A 209 13.61 5.76 2.40
N VAL A 210 13.55 4.67 1.62
CA VAL A 210 13.93 3.33 2.06
C VAL A 210 15.41 3.26 2.44
N GLY A 211 15.79 2.22 3.17
CA GLY A 211 17.19 1.90 3.48
C GLY A 211 18.00 1.46 2.25
N SER A 212 19.23 1.02 2.49
CA SER A 212 20.16 0.54 1.46
C SER A 212 20.94 -0.71 1.87
N GLU A 213 20.44 -1.44 2.89
CA GLU A 213 21.08 -2.67 3.37
C GLU A 213 20.85 -3.82 2.39
N GLU A 214 21.89 -4.60 2.13
CA GLU A 214 21.78 -5.92 1.51
C GLU A 214 21.11 -6.93 2.46
N LEU A 215 20.60 -8.05 1.95
CA LEU A 215 19.87 -9.04 2.75
C LEU A 215 20.63 -9.50 4.00
N GLY A 216 21.94 -9.67 3.92
CA GLY A 216 22.77 -10.11 5.04
C GLY A 216 22.77 -9.13 6.23
N ASP A 217 22.58 -7.85 5.97
CA ASP A 217 22.50 -6.79 6.97
C ASP A 217 21.05 -6.34 7.26
N ALA A 218 20.07 -6.90 6.56
CA ALA A 218 18.68 -6.49 6.58
C ALA A 218 17.97 -6.88 7.90
N VAL A 219 17.16 -5.97 8.39
CA VAL A 219 16.07 -6.25 9.33
C VAL A 219 14.80 -6.49 8.51
N VAL A 220 14.38 -7.75 8.42
CA VAL A 220 13.23 -8.15 7.61
C VAL A 220 12.03 -8.37 8.50
N ALA A 221 10.88 -7.78 8.15
CA ALA A 221 9.61 -8.07 8.80
C ALA A 221 8.81 -9.11 8.03
N THR A 222 7.93 -9.80 8.72
CA THR A 222 7.00 -10.77 8.15
C THR A 222 5.84 -11.03 9.10
N GLY A 223 4.80 -11.67 8.60
CA GLY A 223 3.71 -12.25 9.37
C GLY A 223 3.28 -13.56 8.75
N PHE A 224 2.19 -14.11 9.21
CA PHE A 224 1.51 -15.19 8.55
C PHE A 224 0.00 -15.10 8.84
N ALA A 225 -0.78 -15.28 7.80
CA ALA A 225 -2.21 -15.44 7.95
C ALA A 225 -2.53 -16.78 8.64
N PRO A 226 -3.66 -16.85 9.33
CA PRO A 226 -4.07 -18.06 10.06
C PRO A 226 -4.60 -19.18 9.17
N THR A 227 -4.49 -19.08 7.83
CA THR A 227 -4.93 -20.10 6.89
C THR A 227 -3.91 -21.24 6.78
N GLN A 228 -4.40 -22.48 6.55
CA GLN A 228 -3.49 -23.64 6.42
C GLN A 228 -2.69 -23.59 5.11
N GLU A 229 -3.25 -23.00 4.07
CA GLU A 229 -2.68 -22.87 2.75
C GLU A 229 -1.41 -22.00 2.79
N SER A 230 -1.46 -20.87 3.47
CA SER A 230 -0.36 -19.90 3.55
C SER A 230 0.65 -20.23 4.67
N LEU A 231 0.22 -20.81 5.78
CA LEU A 231 1.05 -21.00 6.97
C LEU A 231 2.33 -21.80 6.69
N GLN A 232 2.23 -22.97 6.08
CA GLN A 232 3.37 -23.85 5.87
C GLN A 232 4.42 -23.26 4.90
N PRO A 233 4.03 -22.71 3.74
CA PRO A 233 4.96 -21.98 2.88
C PRO A 233 5.63 -20.80 3.60
N MET A 234 4.86 -19.98 4.32
CA MET A 234 5.39 -18.82 5.05
C MET A 234 6.40 -19.24 6.13
N LEU A 235 6.15 -20.31 6.90
CA LEU A 235 7.12 -20.83 7.87
C LEU A 235 8.43 -21.29 7.21
N ARG A 236 8.38 -21.91 6.01
CA ARG A 236 9.58 -22.25 5.24
C ARG A 236 10.33 -21.00 4.79
N GLY A 237 9.60 -20.00 4.29
CA GLY A 237 10.13 -18.69 3.91
C GLY A 237 10.87 -18.03 5.09
N MET A 238 10.20 -17.91 6.23
CA MET A 238 10.78 -17.37 7.47
C MET A 238 12.07 -18.10 7.88
N ALA A 239 12.04 -19.45 7.88
CA ALA A 239 13.22 -20.24 8.25
C ALA A 239 14.38 -20.04 7.27
N THR A 240 14.09 -19.83 5.98
CA THR A 240 15.12 -19.67 4.95
C THR A 240 15.69 -18.24 4.97
N VAL A 241 14.83 -17.22 5.02
CA VAL A 241 15.23 -15.81 5.13
C VAL A 241 15.97 -15.55 6.43
N GLY A 242 15.51 -16.13 7.56
CA GLY A 242 16.14 -15.95 8.87
C GLY A 242 17.58 -16.49 8.98
N ARG A 243 18.02 -17.35 8.05
CA ARG A 243 19.42 -17.82 7.96
C ARG A 243 20.30 -16.86 7.17
N LYS A 244 19.71 -15.98 6.36
CA LYS A 244 20.43 -15.07 5.47
C LYS A 244 20.39 -13.64 5.98
N ALA A 245 19.23 -13.19 6.44
CA ALA A 245 19.05 -11.84 6.95
C ALA A 245 19.72 -11.66 8.33
N ARG A 246 20.02 -10.41 8.68
CA ARG A 246 20.49 -10.08 10.03
C ARG A 246 19.52 -10.56 11.11
N THR A 247 18.23 -10.35 10.89
CA THR A 247 17.18 -10.77 11.84
C THR A 247 15.79 -10.66 11.21
N LEU A 248 14.83 -11.42 11.78
CA LEU A 248 13.40 -11.29 11.46
C LEU A 248 12.63 -10.61 12.59
N ARG A 249 11.55 -9.95 12.22
CA ARG A 249 10.56 -9.35 13.13
C ARG A 249 9.16 -9.74 12.69
N MET A 250 8.28 -10.02 13.66
CA MET A 250 6.83 -10.17 13.46
C MET A 250 6.16 -9.16 14.36
N LEU A 251 5.64 -8.09 13.76
CA LEU A 251 5.13 -6.96 14.52
C LEU A 251 3.59 -6.97 14.61
N GLY A 252 2.91 -7.74 13.75
CA GLY A 252 1.47 -7.94 13.81
C GLY A 252 0.63 -6.76 13.29
N SER A 253 1.21 -5.88 12.48
CA SER A 253 0.57 -4.80 11.78
C SER A 253 1.26 -4.61 10.43
N ALA A 254 0.58 -4.94 9.33
CA ALA A 254 1.11 -4.83 7.98
C ALA A 254 1.38 -3.37 7.60
N ALA A 255 0.44 -2.48 7.96
CA ALA A 255 0.57 -1.04 7.74
C ALA A 255 1.83 -0.48 8.40
N ILE A 256 2.07 -0.78 9.68
CA ILE A 256 3.27 -0.33 10.40
C ILE A 256 4.54 -0.91 9.78
N MET A 257 4.54 -2.19 9.40
CA MET A 257 5.71 -2.82 8.78
C MET A 257 6.03 -2.17 7.43
N LEU A 258 5.03 -1.88 6.60
CA LEU A 258 5.20 -1.16 5.33
C LEU A 258 5.67 0.29 5.52
N ALA A 259 5.07 1.02 6.47
CA ALA A 259 5.50 2.39 6.80
C ALA A 259 6.95 2.43 7.28
N TRP A 260 7.39 1.40 8.02
CA TRP A 260 8.76 1.31 8.50
C TRP A 260 9.75 0.87 7.41
N VAL A 261 9.33 0.12 6.40
CA VAL A 261 10.13 -0.09 5.20
C VAL A 261 10.29 1.23 4.44
N ALA A 262 9.20 1.97 4.25
CA ALA A 262 9.23 3.24 3.54
C ALA A 262 10.17 4.29 4.15
N CYS A 263 10.39 4.27 5.47
CA CYS A 263 11.31 5.19 6.14
C CYS A 263 12.67 4.57 6.51
N GLY A 264 13.00 3.37 6.03
CA GLY A 264 14.30 2.71 6.22
C GLY A 264 14.54 2.13 7.62
N ARG A 265 13.50 2.02 8.49
CA ARG A 265 13.61 1.33 9.79
C ARG A 265 13.63 -0.19 9.63
N LEU A 266 12.95 -0.70 8.61
CA LEU A 266 13.02 -2.07 8.14
C LEU A 266 13.59 -2.07 6.72
N SER A 267 14.38 -3.08 6.41
CA SER A 267 14.96 -3.21 5.06
C SER A 267 13.98 -3.88 4.10
N ALA A 268 13.11 -4.77 4.62
CA ALA A 268 12.10 -5.48 3.86
C ALA A 268 10.94 -5.97 4.72
N TYR A 269 9.82 -6.25 4.05
CA TYR A 269 8.66 -6.94 4.59
C TYR A 269 8.10 -7.90 3.54
N PHE A 270 7.69 -9.10 3.93
CA PHE A 270 7.00 -10.06 3.06
C PHE A 270 5.89 -10.78 3.83
N GLU A 271 4.74 -10.95 3.20
CA GLU A 271 3.60 -11.67 3.77
C GLU A 271 2.68 -12.19 2.68
N ALA A 272 1.87 -13.20 3.02
CA ALA A 272 0.81 -13.75 2.19
C ALA A 272 -0.54 -13.61 2.87
N ASP A 273 -1.60 -13.69 2.06
CA ASP A 273 -2.99 -13.66 2.49
C ASP A 273 -3.43 -12.33 3.14
N LEU A 274 -2.87 -11.23 2.60
CA LEU A 274 -3.27 -9.86 2.95
C LEU A 274 -4.54 -9.44 2.19
N ASN A 275 -5.29 -8.54 2.79
CA ASN A 275 -6.37 -7.83 2.10
C ASN A 275 -5.88 -6.50 1.54
N SER A 276 -6.68 -5.89 0.68
CA SER A 276 -6.32 -4.60 0.07
C SER A 276 -6.16 -3.48 1.09
N TRP A 277 -6.95 -3.49 2.16
CA TRP A 277 -6.87 -2.46 3.22
C TRP A 277 -5.61 -2.58 4.08
N ASP A 278 -5.06 -3.79 4.26
CA ASP A 278 -3.79 -4.02 4.97
C ASP A 278 -2.60 -3.39 4.22
N SER A 279 -2.66 -3.34 2.87
CA SER A 279 -1.49 -3.08 2.03
C SER A 279 -1.56 -1.80 1.21
N ALA A 280 -2.74 -1.34 0.76
CA ALA A 280 -2.86 -0.27 -0.24
C ALA A 280 -2.09 1.01 0.10
N ALA A 281 -2.25 1.54 1.31
CA ALA A 281 -1.54 2.74 1.73
C ALA A 281 -0.01 2.52 1.78
N GLY A 282 0.40 1.40 2.38
CA GLY A 282 1.80 1.06 2.56
C GLY A 282 2.54 0.77 1.27
N VAL A 283 1.88 0.12 0.30
CA VAL A 283 2.42 -0.11 -1.05
C VAL A 283 2.82 1.20 -1.72
N LEU A 284 1.94 2.21 -1.66
CA LEU A 284 2.26 3.51 -2.23
C LEU A 284 3.39 4.20 -1.45
N LEU A 285 3.38 4.15 -0.12
CA LEU A 285 4.44 4.72 0.71
C LEU A 285 5.81 4.14 0.33
N VAL A 286 5.93 2.82 0.21
CA VAL A 286 7.20 2.17 -0.16
C VAL A 286 7.64 2.55 -1.57
N ARG A 287 6.72 2.56 -2.56
CA ARG A 287 7.04 2.96 -3.94
C ARG A 287 7.51 4.42 -4.01
N GLU A 288 6.80 5.32 -3.36
CA GLU A 288 7.11 6.77 -3.36
C GLU A 288 8.36 7.12 -2.54
N SER A 289 8.81 6.24 -1.65
CA SER A 289 10.08 6.37 -0.93
C SER A 289 11.26 5.68 -1.63
N GLY A 290 11.08 5.20 -2.88
CA GLY A 290 12.12 4.61 -3.71
C GLY A 290 12.34 3.11 -3.49
N GLY A 291 11.42 2.43 -2.79
CA GLY A 291 11.45 0.97 -2.62
C GLY A 291 10.78 0.22 -3.77
N THR A 292 10.90 -1.10 -3.73
CA THR A 292 10.30 -2.04 -4.67
C THR A 292 9.16 -2.80 -3.98
N VAL A 293 8.02 -2.92 -4.65
CA VAL A 293 6.88 -3.73 -4.19
C VAL A 293 6.40 -4.63 -5.31
N THR A 294 6.40 -5.94 -5.03
CA THR A 294 5.92 -7.00 -5.92
C THR A 294 5.03 -7.99 -5.14
N SER A 295 4.36 -8.89 -5.82
CA SER A 295 3.85 -10.12 -5.22
C SER A 295 4.99 -11.08 -4.86
N LEU A 296 4.71 -12.20 -4.20
CA LEU A 296 5.71 -13.17 -3.78
C LEU A 296 6.39 -13.88 -4.95
N ASP A 297 5.73 -13.98 -6.09
CA ASP A 297 6.30 -14.52 -7.33
C ASP A 297 7.15 -13.52 -8.13
N GLY A 298 7.26 -12.27 -7.65
CA GLY A 298 8.01 -11.20 -8.29
C GLY A 298 7.22 -10.41 -9.33
N THR A 299 5.95 -10.74 -9.58
CA THR A 299 5.09 -9.98 -10.50
C THR A 299 4.65 -8.63 -9.90
N HIS A 300 4.09 -7.77 -10.75
CA HIS A 300 3.66 -6.45 -10.30
C HIS A 300 2.50 -6.54 -9.30
N HIS A 301 2.67 -5.98 -8.13
CA HIS A 301 1.62 -5.92 -7.10
C HIS A 301 0.53 -4.93 -7.50
N ARG A 302 -0.72 -5.40 -7.49
CA ARG A 302 -1.96 -4.63 -7.72
C ARG A 302 -2.79 -4.59 -6.45
N ILE A 303 -3.85 -3.80 -6.44
CA ILE A 303 -4.73 -3.68 -5.25
C ILE A 303 -5.47 -4.99 -4.92
N GLU A 304 -5.64 -5.88 -5.90
CA GLU A 304 -6.25 -7.19 -5.73
C GLU A 304 -5.24 -8.26 -5.23
N THR A 305 -3.94 -7.97 -5.32
CA THR A 305 -2.90 -8.93 -4.96
C THR A 305 -2.86 -9.15 -3.45
N ARG A 306 -2.88 -10.42 -3.05
CA ARG A 306 -2.93 -10.83 -1.64
C ARG A 306 -1.58 -11.22 -1.06
N THR A 307 -0.53 -11.17 -1.83
CA THR A 307 0.85 -11.47 -1.42
C THR A 307 1.75 -10.27 -1.65
N LEU A 308 2.81 -10.16 -0.86
CA LEU A 308 3.63 -8.95 -0.88
C LEU A 308 5.10 -9.25 -0.57
N ILE A 309 6.00 -8.66 -1.36
CA ILE A 309 7.38 -8.32 -0.98
C ILE A 309 7.51 -6.81 -1.13
N ALA A 310 7.81 -6.11 -0.05
CA ALA A 310 8.17 -4.70 -0.06
C ALA A 310 9.58 -4.55 0.52
N SER A 311 10.49 -3.88 -0.18
CA SER A 311 11.87 -3.74 0.30
C SER A 311 12.58 -2.53 -0.31
N ASN A 312 13.76 -2.21 0.23
CA ASN A 312 14.71 -1.40 -0.48
C ASN A 312 15.21 -2.15 -1.74
N GLN A 313 15.87 -1.45 -2.66
CA GLN A 313 16.29 -2.03 -3.95
C GLN A 313 17.41 -3.06 -3.81
N GLU A 314 18.33 -2.87 -2.87
CA GLU A 314 19.50 -3.74 -2.68
C GLU A 314 19.10 -5.13 -2.12
N CYS A 315 18.10 -5.16 -1.26
CA CYS A 315 17.63 -6.38 -0.61
C CYS A 315 16.69 -7.21 -1.52
N TRP A 316 15.95 -6.57 -2.43
CA TRP A 316 14.82 -7.18 -3.13
C TRP A 316 15.17 -8.47 -3.88
N SER A 317 16.19 -8.44 -4.75
CA SER A 317 16.50 -9.56 -5.65
C SER A 317 16.90 -10.83 -4.90
N GLU A 318 17.74 -10.69 -3.85
CA GLU A 318 18.14 -11.84 -3.03
C GLU A 318 17.00 -12.35 -2.14
N LEU A 319 16.17 -11.45 -1.61
CA LEU A 319 15.00 -11.83 -0.82
C LEU A 319 13.99 -12.60 -1.66
N GLN A 320 13.63 -12.10 -2.84
CA GLN A 320 12.71 -12.74 -3.77
C GLN A 320 13.20 -14.14 -4.17
N GLY A 321 14.46 -14.26 -4.63
CA GLY A 321 15.04 -15.58 -4.98
C GLY A 321 15.15 -16.54 -3.78
N THR A 322 15.29 -16.02 -2.56
CA THR A 322 15.29 -16.82 -1.32
C THR A 322 13.89 -17.37 -1.02
N LEU A 323 12.85 -16.55 -1.19
CA LEU A 323 11.46 -16.95 -0.99
C LEU A 323 10.99 -17.94 -2.06
N GLU A 324 11.39 -17.72 -3.31
CA GLU A 324 11.13 -18.64 -4.42
C GLU A 324 11.73 -20.02 -4.18
N ALA A 325 13.02 -20.08 -3.79
CA ALA A 325 13.71 -21.32 -3.45
C ALA A 325 13.09 -22.04 -2.22
N ALA A 326 12.41 -21.30 -1.34
CA ALA A 326 11.67 -21.87 -0.21
C ALA A 326 10.24 -22.35 -0.60
N GLY A 327 9.83 -22.16 -1.85
CA GLY A 327 8.49 -22.54 -2.36
C GLY A 327 7.38 -21.62 -1.83
N VAL A 328 7.70 -20.34 -1.58
CA VAL A 328 6.71 -19.35 -1.12
C VAL A 328 5.99 -18.69 -2.29
N ALA A 329 6.67 -18.50 -3.42
CA ALA A 329 6.11 -17.88 -4.63
C ALA A 329 4.85 -18.56 -5.17
N GLY A 330 4.69 -19.86 -4.96
CA GLY A 330 3.48 -20.61 -5.38
C GLY A 330 2.19 -20.21 -4.65
N LEU A 331 2.28 -19.38 -3.59
CA LEU A 331 1.09 -18.92 -2.86
C LEU A 331 0.21 -17.98 -3.69
N ASP A 332 0.78 -17.23 -4.62
CA ASP A 332 0.02 -16.34 -5.49
C ASP A 332 -1.07 -17.10 -6.25
N THR A 333 -0.72 -18.23 -6.89
CA THR A 333 -1.68 -19.08 -7.60
C THR A 333 -2.72 -19.71 -6.68
N VAL A 334 -2.31 -20.17 -5.49
CA VAL A 334 -3.22 -20.83 -4.53
C VAL A 334 -4.27 -19.87 -3.98
N LEU A 335 -3.89 -18.63 -3.74
CA LEU A 335 -4.79 -17.61 -3.19
C LEU A 335 -5.70 -16.96 -4.23
N GLU A 336 -5.35 -17.05 -5.54
CA GLU A 336 -6.19 -16.57 -6.63
C GLU A 336 -7.28 -17.60 -7.01
N GLU A 337 -7.04 -18.90 -6.80
CA GLU A 337 -7.96 -19.98 -7.15
C GLU A 337 -8.96 -20.34 -6.03
N GLY A 338 -8.76 -19.89 -4.81
CA GLY A 338 -9.57 -20.18 -3.61
C GLY A 338 -10.60 -19.12 -3.31
#